data_69e81215be5375cdc0a4ea6b6e0238db
#
_entry.id   69e81215be5375cdc0a4ea6b6e0238db
#
_cell.length_a   1.000
_cell.length_b   1.000
_cell.length_c   1.000
_cell.angle_alpha   90.00
_cell.angle_beta   90.00
_cell.angle_gamma   90.00
#
_symmetry.space_group_name_H-M   'P 1'
#
loop_
_entity.id
_entity.type
_entity.pdbx_description
1 polymer ?
#
loop_
_entity_poly.entity_id
_entity_poly.type
_entity_poly.pdbx_seq_one_letter_code
_entity_poly.pdbx_strand_id
1 'polypeptide(L)'
;LIDQLVAQDLIPISNNYVFFNGKSLATFDTNQLYREVVYVETPVDTDKDGQLDLVKMTILRPNVDFPVPAMMTASPYQQGTNEPASDKLTHKMEGDLLVKPAGEISLSQPEIKTPEADLTPINPVTKAQERFAHTDTYTLNDYMLARGVASIYVSGVGTFNSEGFMTSGDYQQVLAYKAVIDWLNGRARAFTSRSRQHTITADWASGKVTTTGLSYLGTMSNALATTGVDGLEMVIAEAGISSWYDYYRENGLLVSPGGYPGEDLDTLTEFTYSRALLAGEYLRHQKDYEAYLKELSTAIDRTHGDYSQFWHNRNYVQFADRVKATVVFTHGSQDWNVKPINVYQMFNALPDSLEKHLFFHNGAHVYMNAWQSVDFRESMNALICQKLLGLENGYTLPTLIWQNNQSEQT
;
A
#
# COMPACT_ATOMS: atom_id res chain seq x y z
N LEU A 1 28.88 -12.46 19.31
CA LEU A 1 28.96 -13.73 18.55
C LEU A 1 29.08 -13.49 17.06
N ILE A 2 28.15 -12.71 16.45
CA ILE A 2 28.17 -12.42 14.99
C ILE A 2 29.50 -11.77 14.60
N ASP A 3 29.95 -10.72 15.30
CA ASP A 3 31.21 -10.03 15.02
C ASP A 3 32.42 -10.96 15.06
N GLN A 4 32.40 -11.94 15.97
CA GLN A 4 33.46 -12.95 16.06
C GLN A 4 33.42 -13.93 14.87
N LEU A 5 32.24 -14.33 14.43
CA LEU A 5 32.07 -15.22 13.28
C LEU A 5 32.45 -14.52 11.97
N VAL A 6 32.15 -13.25 11.84
CA VAL A 6 32.54 -12.39 10.71
C VAL A 6 34.09 -12.22 10.72
N ALA A 7 34.67 -11.92 11.87
CA ALA A 7 36.13 -11.76 12.01
C ALA A 7 36.95 -13.05 11.72
N GLN A 8 36.28 -14.19 11.78
CA GLN A 8 36.86 -15.50 11.46
C GLN A 8 36.50 -16.02 10.06
N ASP A 9 35.92 -15.16 9.21
CA ASP A 9 35.43 -15.51 7.86
C ASP A 9 34.44 -16.70 7.83
N LEU A 10 33.76 -16.96 8.95
CA LEU A 10 32.74 -18.00 9.06
C LEU A 10 31.35 -17.54 8.61
N ILE A 11 31.17 -16.24 8.54
CA ILE A 11 29.95 -15.60 8.01
C ILE A 11 30.37 -14.60 6.94
N PRO A 12 29.91 -14.72 5.70
CA PRO A 12 30.30 -13.82 4.63
C PRO A 12 29.65 -12.43 4.80
N ILE A 13 30.42 -11.39 4.50
CA ILE A 13 29.92 -10.04 4.24
C ILE A 13 29.88 -9.85 2.73
N SER A 14 28.75 -9.45 2.20
CA SER A 14 28.60 -9.10 0.80
C SER A 14 27.78 -7.82 0.66
N ASN A 15 28.25 -6.88 -0.15
CA ASN A 15 27.58 -5.60 -0.40
C ASN A 15 27.17 -4.86 0.90
N ASN A 16 28.02 -4.87 1.92
CA ASN A 16 27.79 -4.27 3.25
C ASN A 16 26.75 -4.98 4.13
N TYR A 17 26.23 -6.11 3.73
CA TYR A 17 25.28 -6.93 4.50
C TYR A 17 25.96 -8.19 5.03
N VAL A 18 25.56 -8.61 6.21
CA VAL A 18 25.96 -9.88 6.80
C VAL A 18 24.85 -10.91 6.55
N PHE A 19 25.19 -11.97 5.83
CA PHE A 19 24.24 -13.02 5.49
C PHE A 19 24.55 -14.32 6.22
N PHE A 20 23.51 -14.99 6.69
CA PHE A 20 23.60 -16.34 7.23
C PHE A 20 22.38 -17.15 6.83
N ASN A 21 22.60 -18.37 6.36
CA ASN A 21 21.53 -19.26 5.90
C ASN A 21 20.55 -18.58 4.92
N GLY A 22 21.10 -17.84 3.94
CA GLY A 22 20.34 -17.20 2.88
C GLY A 22 19.55 -15.93 3.29
N LYS A 23 19.78 -15.40 4.49
CA LYS A 23 19.02 -14.28 5.09
C LYS A 23 19.95 -13.19 5.60
N SER A 24 19.52 -11.95 5.58
CA SER A 24 20.22 -10.84 6.21
C SER A 24 20.09 -10.89 7.73
N LEU A 25 21.20 -10.68 8.43
CA LEU A 25 21.22 -10.60 9.88
C LEU A 25 20.93 -9.17 10.38
N ALA A 26 20.39 -9.06 11.60
CA ALA A 26 20.11 -7.79 12.25
C ALA A 26 21.39 -7.13 12.78
N THR A 27 22.16 -6.53 11.86
CA THR A 27 23.45 -5.89 12.14
C THR A 27 23.42 -4.38 12.06
N PHE A 28 22.29 -3.78 11.67
CA PHE A 28 22.12 -2.34 11.58
C PHE A 28 21.58 -1.78 12.90
N ASP A 29 22.22 -0.71 13.41
CA ASP A 29 21.84 -0.10 14.70
C ASP A 29 20.56 0.70 14.57
N THR A 30 19.47 0.18 15.14
CA THR A 30 18.15 0.83 15.15
C THR A 30 18.05 2.01 16.13
N ASN A 31 19.09 2.27 16.95
CA ASN A 31 19.16 3.47 17.78
C ASN A 31 19.73 4.68 17.01
N GLN A 32 20.38 4.45 15.88
CA GLN A 32 21.02 5.46 15.05
C GLN A 32 20.40 5.54 13.66
N LEU A 33 19.09 5.78 13.60
CA LEU A 33 18.35 5.91 12.34
C LEU A 33 18.24 7.36 11.89
N TYR A 34 18.25 7.57 10.58
CA TYR A 34 17.67 8.77 10.00
C TYR A 34 16.15 8.68 10.07
N ARG A 35 15.53 9.76 10.57
CA ARG A 35 14.09 9.95 10.69
C ARG A 35 13.71 11.17 9.89
N GLU A 36 12.97 10.98 8.82
CA GLU A 36 12.69 12.06 7.86
C GLU A 36 11.20 12.10 7.52
N VAL A 37 10.69 13.30 7.29
CA VAL A 37 9.37 13.52 6.69
C VAL A 37 9.59 14.17 5.34
N VAL A 38 9.00 13.59 4.29
CA VAL A 38 9.11 14.05 2.92
C VAL A 38 7.71 14.13 2.30
N TYR A 39 7.51 15.08 1.40
CA TYR A 39 6.27 15.32 0.68
C TYR A 39 6.52 15.08 -0.80
N VAL A 40 5.97 14.00 -1.35
CA VAL A 40 6.16 13.63 -2.76
C VAL A 40 5.06 14.26 -3.60
N GLU A 41 5.45 14.92 -4.67
CA GLU A 41 4.52 15.45 -5.67
C GLU A 41 3.98 14.31 -6.51
N THR A 42 2.67 14.18 -6.52
CA THR A 42 1.96 13.16 -7.26
C THR A 42 1.61 13.65 -8.66
N PRO A 43 1.26 12.77 -9.60
CA PRO A 43 0.80 13.20 -10.92
C PRO A 43 -0.71 13.49 -10.97
N VAL A 44 -1.38 13.69 -9.82
CA VAL A 44 -2.82 13.92 -9.73
C VAL A 44 -3.14 15.19 -8.94
N ASP A 45 -4.29 15.77 -9.26
CA ASP A 45 -4.91 16.92 -8.59
C ASP A 45 -6.36 16.48 -8.26
N THR A 46 -6.56 15.90 -7.09
CA THR A 46 -7.81 15.24 -6.74
C THR A 46 -8.84 16.20 -6.15
N ASP A 47 -8.41 17.35 -5.61
CA ASP A 47 -9.30 18.41 -5.14
C ASP A 47 -9.53 19.52 -6.16
N LYS A 48 -8.89 19.42 -7.35
CA LYS A 48 -9.03 20.32 -8.51
C LYS A 48 -8.71 21.78 -8.19
N ASP A 49 -7.72 21.98 -7.30
CA ASP A 49 -7.25 23.31 -6.94
C ASP A 49 -6.24 23.91 -7.97
N GLY A 50 -5.84 23.12 -8.96
CA GLY A 50 -4.90 23.47 -10.01
C GLY A 50 -3.43 23.18 -9.67
N GLN A 51 -3.17 22.53 -8.54
CA GLN A 51 -1.85 22.04 -8.17
C GLN A 51 -1.86 20.51 -8.03
N LEU A 52 -0.74 19.88 -8.38
CA LEU A 52 -0.57 18.44 -8.14
C LEU A 52 -0.48 18.18 -6.63
N ASP A 53 -1.20 17.18 -6.17
CA ASP A 53 -1.27 16.84 -4.75
C ASP A 53 0.07 16.37 -4.20
N LEU A 54 0.40 16.77 -2.97
CA LEU A 54 1.51 16.22 -2.22
C LEU A 54 1.03 15.12 -1.27
N VAL A 55 1.73 13.98 -1.28
CA VAL A 55 1.53 12.93 -0.28
C VAL A 55 2.70 12.93 0.72
N LYS A 56 2.34 12.96 2.00
CA LYS A 56 3.30 12.89 3.11
C LYS A 56 3.78 11.46 3.29
N MET A 57 5.08 11.31 3.49
CA MET A 57 5.65 10.04 3.94
C MET A 57 6.61 10.24 5.11
N THR A 58 6.71 9.22 5.93
CA THR A 58 7.70 9.09 7.00
C THR A 58 8.70 8.01 6.63
N ILE A 59 9.98 8.29 6.84
CA ILE A 59 11.09 7.42 6.49
C ILE A 59 11.92 7.13 7.73
N LEU A 60 12.11 5.84 7.99
CA LEU A 60 13.13 5.33 8.90
C LEU A 60 14.17 4.60 8.06
N ARG A 61 15.41 5.02 8.11
CA ARG A 61 16.46 4.35 7.35
C ARG A 61 17.75 4.20 8.15
N PRO A 62 18.51 3.15 7.89
CA PRO A 62 19.83 2.97 8.49
C PRO A 62 20.74 4.19 8.25
N ASN A 63 21.54 4.53 9.24
CA ASN A 63 22.56 5.57 9.10
C ASN A 63 23.83 4.95 8.50
N VAL A 64 23.84 4.83 7.17
CA VAL A 64 24.92 4.26 6.38
C VAL A 64 25.24 5.17 5.19
N ASP A 65 26.40 4.96 4.57
CA ASP A 65 26.93 5.73 3.45
C ASP A 65 26.78 5.03 2.07
N PHE A 66 26.00 3.96 2.03
CA PHE A 66 25.67 3.23 0.80
C PHE A 66 24.16 3.15 0.59
N PRO A 67 23.70 2.99 -0.66
CA PRO A 67 22.28 2.89 -0.97
C PRO A 67 21.63 1.64 -0.38
N VAL A 68 20.44 1.80 0.23
CA VAL A 68 19.65 0.71 0.82
C VAL A 68 18.31 0.57 0.08
N PRO A 69 17.74 -0.65 0.00
CA PRO A 69 16.40 -0.85 -0.52
C PRO A 69 15.35 -0.36 0.48
N ALA A 70 14.10 -0.24 0.01
CA ALA A 70 12.99 0.25 0.82
C ALA A 70 11.84 -0.77 0.91
N MET A 71 11.22 -0.84 2.09
CA MET A 71 9.94 -1.49 2.33
C MET A 71 8.89 -0.39 2.58
N MET A 72 7.90 -0.34 1.69
CA MET A 72 6.87 0.70 1.70
C MET A 72 5.53 0.15 2.15
N THR A 73 4.88 0.85 3.05
CA THR A 73 3.49 0.63 3.46
C THR A 73 2.65 1.84 3.03
N ALA A 74 1.73 1.63 2.09
CA ALA A 74 0.78 2.63 1.64
C ALA A 74 -0.47 2.56 2.51
N SER A 75 -0.73 3.59 3.32
CA SER A 75 -1.77 3.55 4.36
C SER A 75 -2.63 4.82 4.36
N PRO A 76 -3.95 4.71 4.19
CA PRO A 76 -4.84 5.84 4.40
C PRO A 76 -5.06 6.15 5.89
N TYR A 77 -4.59 5.30 6.80
CA TYR A 77 -4.80 5.40 8.25
C TYR A 77 -3.64 6.00 9.02
N GLN A 78 -2.48 6.16 8.37
CA GLN A 78 -1.20 6.49 9.05
C GLN A 78 -1.25 7.77 9.91
N GLN A 79 -2.11 8.69 9.59
CA GLN A 79 -2.21 9.99 10.25
C GLN A 79 -3.54 10.17 11.01
N GLY A 80 -4.26 9.08 11.28
CA GLY A 80 -5.54 9.09 11.95
C GLY A 80 -6.74 9.00 11.01
N THR A 81 -7.92 8.89 11.58
CA THR A 81 -9.20 8.62 10.90
C THR A 81 -10.27 9.62 11.34
N ASN A 82 -11.26 9.86 10.48
CA ASN A 82 -12.34 10.80 10.72
C ASN A 82 -13.63 10.07 11.14
N GLU A 83 -13.56 9.25 12.21
CA GLU A 83 -14.69 8.46 12.71
C GLU A 83 -15.96 9.28 12.96
N PRO A 84 -15.92 10.46 13.62
CA PRO A 84 -17.13 11.19 13.93
C PRO A 84 -17.95 11.63 12.71
N ALA A 85 -17.33 11.76 11.55
CA ALA A 85 -18.02 12.11 10.31
C ALA A 85 -18.56 10.85 9.63
N SER A 86 -17.79 9.78 9.55
CA SER A 86 -18.19 8.52 8.92
C SER A 86 -19.36 7.83 9.62
N ASP A 87 -19.42 7.88 10.95
CA ASP A 87 -20.49 7.29 11.75
C ASP A 87 -21.88 7.84 11.41
N LYS A 88 -21.94 9.02 10.80
CA LYS A 88 -23.19 9.65 10.35
C LYS A 88 -23.61 9.22 8.95
N LEU A 89 -22.75 8.55 8.22
CA LEU A 89 -22.93 8.16 6.84
C LEU A 89 -23.13 6.66 6.73
N THR A 90 -24.35 6.19 7.02
CA THR A 90 -24.72 4.77 6.91
C THR A 90 -25.90 4.60 5.96
N HIS A 91 -25.99 3.44 5.33
CA HIS A 91 -26.97 3.15 4.29
C HIS A 91 -27.85 1.96 4.66
N LYS A 92 -29.03 1.87 4.04
CA LYS A 92 -29.88 0.70 4.17
C LYS A 92 -29.25 -0.47 3.42
N MET A 93 -29.20 -1.62 4.07
CA MET A 93 -28.68 -2.87 3.50
C MET A 93 -29.77 -3.69 2.81
N GLU A 94 -31.03 -3.41 3.10
CA GLU A 94 -32.21 -4.12 2.57
C GLU A 94 -32.97 -3.22 1.60
N GLY A 95 -33.54 -3.81 0.57
CA GLY A 95 -34.36 -3.13 -0.41
C GLY A 95 -34.41 -3.88 -1.73
N ASP A 96 -35.38 -3.51 -2.56
CA ASP A 96 -35.48 -4.05 -3.93
C ASP A 96 -34.54 -3.25 -4.85
N LEU A 97 -33.70 -3.97 -5.60
CA LEU A 97 -32.87 -3.37 -6.63
C LEU A 97 -33.72 -3.08 -7.87
N LEU A 98 -33.52 -1.93 -8.48
CA LEU A 98 -34.11 -1.59 -9.76
C LEU A 98 -33.25 -2.17 -10.90
N VAL A 99 -33.90 -2.63 -11.95
CA VAL A 99 -33.23 -3.17 -13.13
C VAL A 99 -32.94 -2.04 -14.11
N LYS A 100 -31.69 -1.93 -14.55
CA LYS A 100 -31.33 -1.04 -15.67
C LYS A 100 -31.80 -1.61 -17.01
N PRO A 101 -32.22 -0.76 -17.95
CA PRO A 101 -32.45 -1.19 -19.33
C PRO A 101 -31.21 -1.82 -19.95
N ALA A 102 -31.42 -2.82 -20.80
CA ALA A 102 -30.34 -3.50 -21.48
C ALA A 102 -29.51 -2.52 -22.34
N GLY A 103 -28.20 -2.60 -22.22
CA GLY A 103 -27.25 -1.75 -22.96
C GLY A 103 -26.85 -0.42 -22.28
N GLU A 104 -27.36 -0.14 -21.09
CA GLU A 104 -26.96 1.08 -20.34
C GLU A 104 -25.61 0.92 -19.62
N ILE A 105 -25.08 -0.29 -19.50
CA ILE A 105 -23.79 -0.51 -18.87
C ILE A 105 -22.71 -0.55 -19.97
N SER A 106 -21.80 0.42 -19.92
CA SER A 106 -20.66 0.52 -20.81
C SER A 106 -19.38 0.68 -19.98
N LEU A 107 -18.38 -0.13 -20.26
CA LEU A 107 -17.10 -0.15 -19.52
C LEU A 107 -15.96 0.23 -20.47
N SER A 108 -15.07 1.07 -19.97
CA SER A 108 -13.81 1.44 -20.63
C SER A 108 -12.65 1.31 -19.65
N GLN A 109 -11.46 1.07 -20.20
CA GLN A 109 -10.24 1.06 -19.36
C GLN A 109 -10.08 2.45 -18.69
N PRO A 110 -9.75 2.50 -17.39
CA PRO A 110 -9.46 3.77 -16.74
C PRO A 110 -8.27 4.45 -17.42
N GLU A 111 -8.52 5.59 -18.02
CA GLU A 111 -7.48 6.46 -18.55
C GLU A 111 -7.26 7.63 -17.61
N ILE A 112 -6.10 7.67 -16.96
CA ILE A 112 -5.68 8.82 -16.18
C ILE A 112 -4.53 9.47 -16.93
N LYS A 113 -4.81 10.62 -17.54
CA LYS A 113 -3.77 11.44 -18.14
C LYS A 113 -2.97 12.10 -17.03
N THR A 114 -1.72 11.71 -16.92
CA THR A 114 -0.79 12.30 -15.97
C THR A 114 0.12 13.27 -16.67
N PRO A 115 0.41 14.45 -16.08
CA PRO A 115 1.44 15.33 -16.61
C PRO A 115 2.81 14.65 -16.53
N GLU A 116 3.72 15.09 -17.38
CA GLU A 116 5.13 14.73 -17.23
C GLU A 116 5.66 15.33 -15.92
N ALA A 117 6.45 14.57 -15.18
CA ALA A 117 6.99 15.03 -13.90
C ALA A 117 7.97 16.20 -14.11
N ASP A 118 7.73 17.30 -13.43
CA ASP A 118 8.70 18.40 -13.36
C ASP A 118 9.77 18.07 -12.31
N LEU A 119 10.96 17.72 -12.78
CA LEU A 119 12.10 17.38 -11.90
C LEU A 119 13.01 18.58 -11.60
N THR A 120 12.60 19.80 -11.97
CA THR A 120 13.40 21.00 -11.72
C THR A 120 13.66 21.20 -10.23
N PRO A 121 14.93 21.26 -9.79
CA PRO A 121 15.24 21.47 -8.39
C PRO A 121 14.84 22.89 -7.92
N ILE A 122 14.32 22.99 -6.70
CA ILE A 122 14.01 24.25 -6.04
C ILE A 122 14.78 24.27 -4.71
N ASN A 123 15.81 25.13 -4.59
CA ASN A 123 16.66 25.22 -3.40
C ASN A 123 16.98 23.83 -2.80
N PRO A 124 17.66 22.95 -3.54
CA PRO A 124 17.82 21.54 -3.19
C PRO A 124 18.56 21.38 -1.87
N VAL A 125 18.11 20.41 -1.08
CA VAL A 125 18.71 20.04 0.20
C VAL A 125 18.91 18.52 0.27
N THR A 126 19.84 18.09 1.13
CA THR A 126 20.20 16.67 1.29
C THR A 126 19.57 16.02 2.53
N LYS A 127 18.85 16.80 3.35
CA LYS A 127 18.21 16.31 4.57
C LYS A 127 16.80 16.90 4.69
N ALA A 128 15.85 16.09 5.11
CA ALA A 128 14.51 16.57 5.46
C ALA A 128 14.57 17.43 6.74
N GLN A 129 13.69 18.45 6.79
CA GLN A 129 13.65 19.41 7.89
C GLN A 129 12.77 18.95 9.04
N GLU A 130 11.68 18.23 8.72
CA GLU A 130 10.75 17.70 9.71
C GLU A 130 11.21 16.31 10.19
N ARG A 131 10.98 16.05 11.47
CA ARG A 131 11.23 14.75 12.10
C ARG A 131 9.94 14.28 12.78
N PHE A 132 9.82 12.98 13.00
CA PHE A 132 8.68 12.36 13.66
C PHE A 132 9.14 11.43 14.78
N ALA A 133 8.26 11.22 15.78
CA ALA A 133 8.45 10.17 16.76
C ALA A 133 8.02 8.82 16.12
N HIS A 134 8.83 7.80 16.28
CA HIS A 134 8.48 6.43 15.90
C HIS A 134 8.15 5.66 17.17
N THR A 135 7.03 4.97 17.14
CA THR A 135 6.63 4.01 18.18
C THR A 135 6.83 2.61 17.61
N ASP A 136 7.75 1.86 18.19
CA ASP A 136 8.04 0.50 17.75
C ASP A 136 6.80 -0.38 17.93
N THR A 137 6.26 -0.88 16.83
CA THR A 137 5.15 -1.82 16.81
C THR A 137 5.56 -3.24 16.43
N TYR A 138 6.86 -3.44 16.17
CA TYR A 138 7.49 -4.68 15.76
C TYR A 138 6.81 -5.35 14.55
N THR A 139 6.62 -4.55 13.51
CA THR A 139 6.10 -4.98 12.22
C THR A 139 7.18 -5.68 11.38
N LEU A 140 6.79 -6.19 10.20
CA LEU A 140 7.76 -6.67 9.21
C LEU A 140 8.73 -5.55 8.77
N ASN A 141 8.26 -4.30 8.71
CA ASN A 141 9.10 -3.14 8.42
C ASN A 141 10.21 -2.96 9.46
N ASP A 142 9.87 -3.03 10.77
CA ASP A 142 10.85 -2.90 11.85
C ASP A 142 11.84 -4.08 11.86
N TYR A 143 11.33 -5.30 11.59
CA TYR A 143 12.16 -6.47 11.47
C TYR A 143 13.20 -6.33 10.35
N MET A 144 12.81 -5.80 9.19
CA MET A 144 13.70 -5.59 8.05
C MET A 144 14.58 -4.34 8.20
N LEU A 145 14.15 -3.33 8.96
CA LEU A 145 14.93 -2.13 9.26
C LEU A 145 16.27 -2.47 9.95
N ALA A 146 16.23 -3.36 10.95
CA ALA A 146 17.43 -3.86 11.60
C ALA A 146 18.35 -4.70 10.67
N ARG A 147 17.84 -5.04 9.49
CA ARG A 147 18.51 -5.83 8.45
C ARG A 147 18.91 -5.02 7.22
N GLY A 148 18.86 -3.69 7.35
CA GLY A 148 19.36 -2.77 6.33
C GLY A 148 18.36 -2.38 5.25
N VAL A 149 17.06 -2.58 5.46
CA VAL A 149 15.99 -2.13 4.56
C VAL A 149 15.31 -0.92 5.18
N ALA A 150 15.22 0.19 4.44
CA ALA A 150 14.52 1.38 4.90
C ALA A 150 13.02 1.11 5.05
N SER A 151 12.41 1.62 6.12
CA SER A 151 10.96 1.53 6.37
C SER A 151 10.29 2.83 5.97
N ILE A 152 9.30 2.76 5.07
CA ILE A 152 8.56 3.92 4.58
C ILE A 152 7.07 3.71 4.80
N TYR A 153 6.44 4.68 5.48
CA TYR A 153 4.99 4.76 5.58
C TYR A 153 4.48 5.97 4.81
N VAL A 154 3.58 5.75 3.88
CA VAL A 154 3.03 6.80 3.00
C VAL A 154 1.57 7.04 3.37
N SER A 155 1.26 8.28 3.70
CA SER A 155 -0.10 8.77 3.87
C SER A 155 -0.69 9.10 2.50
N GLY A 156 -1.87 8.59 2.16
CA GLY A 156 -2.50 8.82 0.86
C GLY A 156 -3.04 10.25 0.67
N VAL A 157 -3.50 10.55 -0.54
CA VAL A 157 -4.25 11.78 -0.81
C VAL A 157 -5.44 11.93 0.15
N GLY A 158 -5.76 13.14 0.56
CA GLY A 158 -6.85 13.41 1.48
C GLY A 158 -6.61 13.00 2.94
N THR A 159 -5.44 12.45 3.27
CA THR A 159 -5.08 12.15 4.66
C THR A 159 -4.37 13.34 5.32
N PHE A 160 -4.30 13.30 6.64
CA PHE A 160 -3.70 14.36 7.46
C PHE A 160 -2.31 14.79 6.94
N ASN A 161 -2.11 16.08 6.70
CA ASN A 161 -0.91 16.70 6.13
C ASN A 161 -0.56 16.30 4.67
N SER A 162 -1.26 15.37 4.04
CA SER A 162 -1.26 15.23 2.59
C SER A 162 -2.28 16.19 1.96
N GLU A 163 -2.20 16.41 0.66
CA GLU A 163 -3.13 17.25 -0.09
C GLU A 163 -4.17 16.39 -0.81
N GLY A 164 -5.09 17.03 -1.53
CA GLY A 164 -6.12 16.38 -2.31
C GLY A 164 -7.33 15.85 -1.53
N PHE A 165 -8.22 15.16 -2.23
CA PHE A 165 -9.37 14.44 -1.68
C PHE A 165 -9.13 12.94 -1.68
N MET A 166 -9.68 12.24 -0.69
CA MET A 166 -9.64 10.78 -0.64
C MET A 166 -10.53 10.20 -1.74
N THR A 167 -9.94 9.42 -2.64
CA THR A 167 -10.65 8.85 -3.79
C THR A 167 -10.99 7.36 -3.63
N SER A 168 -10.55 6.75 -2.56
CA SER A 168 -10.85 5.39 -2.11
C SER A 168 -10.78 4.33 -3.21
N GLY A 169 -9.57 3.84 -3.42
CA GLY A 169 -9.29 2.68 -4.25
C GLY A 169 -9.25 2.92 -5.76
N ASP A 170 -9.51 4.13 -6.26
CA ASP A 170 -9.36 4.39 -7.68
C ASP A 170 -7.89 4.58 -8.10
N TYR A 171 -7.65 4.63 -9.42
CA TYR A 171 -6.29 4.76 -9.93
C TYR A 171 -5.62 6.09 -9.60
N GLN A 172 -6.35 7.16 -9.25
CA GLN A 172 -5.72 8.41 -8.79
C GLN A 172 -5.00 8.18 -7.46
N GLN A 173 -5.64 7.47 -6.53
CA GLN A 173 -4.99 7.07 -5.27
C GLN A 173 -3.78 6.16 -5.52
N VAL A 174 -3.91 5.20 -6.44
CA VAL A 174 -2.80 4.30 -6.80
C VAL A 174 -1.62 5.06 -7.37
N LEU A 175 -1.87 6.02 -8.28
CA LEU A 175 -0.82 6.86 -8.87
C LEU A 175 -0.16 7.78 -7.85
N ALA A 176 -0.90 8.25 -6.86
CA ALA A 176 -0.32 9.02 -5.77
C ALA A 176 0.70 8.20 -4.94
N TYR A 177 0.39 6.95 -4.64
CA TYR A 177 1.34 6.05 -3.98
C TYR A 177 2.49 5.63 -4.91
N LYS A 178 2.20 5.42 -6.21
CA LYS A 178 3.23 5.10 -7.21
C LYS A 178 4.30 6.20 -7.30
N ALA A 179 3.93 7.46 -7.15
CA ALA A 179 4.85 8.60 -7.17
C ALA A 179 5.99 8.46 -6.13
N VAL A 180 5.74 7.79 -5.01
CA VAL A 180 6.79 7.52 -4.01
C VAL A 180 7.84 6.54 -4.55
N ILE A 181 7.41 5.49 -5.24
CA ILE A 181 8.34 4.55 -5.91
C ILE A 181 9.11 5.28 -7.02
N ASP A 182 8.44 6.15 -7.76
CA ASP A 182 9.08 6.98 -8.77
C ASP A 182 10.10 7.94 -8.16
N TRP A 183 9.82 8.57 -7.01
CA TRP A 183 10.78 9.43 -6.31
C TRP A 183 12.01 8.63 -5.81
N LEU A 184 11.81 7.44 -5.26
CA LEU A 184 12.91 6.56 -4.85
C LEU A 184 13.83 6.15 -6.02
N ASN A 185 13.36 6.36 -7.25
CA ASN A 185 14.06 6.08 -8.51
C ASN A 185 14.37 7.34 -9.33
N GLY A 186 14.27 8.53 -8.74
CA GLY A 186 14.60 9.81 -9.40
C GLY A 186 13.62 10.25 -10.50
N ARG A 187 12.40 9.71 -10.53
CA ARG A 187 11.37 9.98 -11.55
C ARG A 187 10.22 10.87 -11.06
N ALA A 188 10.24 11.28 -9.80
CA ALA A 188 9.28 12.23 -9.23
C ALA A 188 9.99 13.26 -8.37
N ARG A 189 9.38 14.41 -8.19
CA ARG A 189 9.88 15.48 -7.33
C ARG A 189 9.32 15.33 -5.91
N ALA A 190 10.14 15.69 -4.92
CA ALA A 190 9.67 15.75 -3.55
C ALA A 190 10.25 16.95 -2.81
N PHE A 191 9.58 17.31 -1.72
CA PHE A 191 9.87 18.49 -0.92
C PHE A 191 10.02 18.13 0.55
N THR A 192 10.74 18.97 1.29
CA THR A 192 10.90 18.84 2.75
C THR A 192 9.70 19.37 3.53
N SER A 193 8.77 20.06 2.86
CA SER A 193 7.54 20.59 3.46
C SER A 193 6.47 20.87 2.40
N ARG A 194 5.22 21.03 2.82
CA ARG A 194 4.09 21.40 1.95
C ARG A 194 4.26 22.79 1.29
N SER A 195 5.16 23.62 1.79
CA SER A 195 5.43 24.94 1.18
C SER A 195 6.16 24.86 -0.15
N ARG A 196 6.64 23.68 -0.56
CA ARG A 196 7.36 23.44 -1.83
C ARG A 196 8.60 24.31 -2.05
N GLN A 197 9.22 24.80 -0.94
CA GLN A 197 10.37 25.72 -1.04
C GLN A 197 11.71 25.01 -1.24
N HIS A 198 11.81 23.74 -0.83
CA HIS A 198 13.05 22.97 -0.87
C HIS A 198 12.80 21.58 -1.41
N THR A 199 13.41 21.23 -2.53
CA THR A 199 13.39 19.88 -3.07
C THR A 199 14.40 18.99 -2.38
N ILE A 200 14.10 17.67 -2.35
CA ILE A 200 14.97 16.63 -1.81
C ILE A 200 14.94 15.40 -2.73
N THR A 201 16.11 14.79 -2.93
CA THR A 201 16.30 13.54 -3.67
C THR A 201 16.48 12.35 -2.74
N ALA A 202 16.26 11.13 -3.25
CA ALA A 202 16.44 9.89 -2.51
C ALA A 202 17.81 9.26 -2.78
N ASP A 203 18.90 10.01 -2.69
CA ASP A 203 20.25 9.54 -3.04
C ASP A 203 20.71 8.34 -2.19
N TRP A 204 20.06 8.14 -1.05
CA TRP A 204 20.27 7.00 -0.16
C TRP A 204 19.55 5.72 -0.60
N ALA A 205 18.61 5.79 -1.55
CA ALA A 205 17.81 4.65 -1.98
C ALA A 205 18.51 3.88 -3.11
N SER A 206 18.46 2.55 -3.04
CA SER A 206 18.95 1.70 -4.14
C SER A 206 18.00 1.64 -5.34
N GLY A 207 16.82 2.24 -5.23
CA GLY A 207 15.74 2.17 -6.21
C GLY A 207 14.90 0.89 -6.14
N LYS A 208 15.33 -0.13 -5.39
CA LYS A 208 14.58 -1.37 -5.22
C LYS A 208 13.61 -1.28 -4.05
N VAL A 209 12.34 -1.59 -4.32
CA VAL A 209 11.23 -1.42 -3.37
C VAL A 209 10.45 -2.72 -3.23
N THR A 210 10.07 -3.05 -2.01
CA THR A 210 8.98 -4.00 -1.70
C THR A 210 7.85 -3.26 -1.02
N THR A 211 6.60 -3.72 -1.22
CA THR A 211 5.45 -3.23 -0.46
C THR A 211 4.94 -4.28 0.50
N THR A 212 4.31 -3.85 1.60
CA THR A 212 3.68 -4.73 2.58
C THR A 212 2.47 -4.07 3.22
N GLY A 213 1.51 -4.87 3.63
CA GLY A 213 0.37 -4.41 4.42
C GLY A 213 -0.79 -5.38 4.45
N LEU A 214 -1.64 -5.22 5.47
CA LEU A 214 -2.88 -5.96 5.67
C LEU A 214 -4.07 -5.11 5.22
N SER A 215 -5.13 -5.74 4.69
CA SER A 215 -6.40 -5.08 4.43
C SER A 215 -6.28 -3.97 3.36
N TYR A 216 -6.67 -2.74 3.65
CA TYR A 216 -6.50 -1.61 2.72
C TYR A 216 -5.02 -1.42 2.31
N LEU A 217 -4.07 -1.65 3.22
CA LEU A 217 -2.64 -1.55 2.93
C LEU A 217 -2.19 -2.67 1.98
N GLY A 218 -2.73 -3.88 2.15
CA GLY A 218 -2.56 -5.00 1.22
C GLY A 218 -3.25 -4.73 -0.12
N THR A 219 -4.40 -4.06 -0.09
CA THR A 219 -5.11 -3.59 -1.28
C THR A 219 -4.24 -2.63 -2.10
N MET A 220 -3.59 -1.66 -1.45
CA MET A 220 -2.70 -0.73 -2.15
C MET A 220 -1.43 -1.44 -2.65
N SER A 221 -0.95 -2.48 -1.98
CA SER A 221 0.13 -3.33 -2.49
C SER A 221 -0.29 -4.06 -3.78
N ASN A 222 -1.50 -4.65 -3.83
CA ASN A 222 -2.07 -5.23 -5.05
C ASN A 222 -2.18 -4.20 -6.19
N ALA A 223 -2.76 -3.06 -5.88
CA ALA A 223 -2.98 -1.99 -6.85
C ALA A 223 -1.67 -1.44 -7.42
N LEU A 224 -0.65 -1.23 -6.58
CA LEU A 224 0.68 -0.80 -7.01
C LEU A 224 1.35 -1.83 -7.92
N ALA A 225 1.21 -3.12 -7.64
CA ALA A 225 1.73 -4.18 -8.50
C ALA A 225 1.19 -4.06 -9.94
N THR A 226 -0.12 -3.76 -10.09
CA THR A 226 -0.77 -3.63 -11.40
C THR A 226 -0.37 -2.40 -12.21
N THR A 227 0.38 -1.48 -11.61
CA THR A 227 0.96 -0.35 -12.36
C THR A 227 2.16 -0.77 -13.21
N GLY A 228 2.79 -1.91 -12.91
CA GLY A 228 4.03 -2.36 -13.54
C GLY A 228 5.21 -1.41 -13.33
N VAL A 229 5.18 -0.59 -12.28
CA VAL A 229 6.21 0.43 -12.02
C VAL A 229 7.59 -0.21 -11.83
N ASP A 230 8.56 0.34 -12.53
CA ASP A 230 9.96 -0.11 -12.41
C ASP A 230 10.52 0.27 -11.02
N GLY A 231 11.28 -0.67 -10.43
CA GLY A 231 11.80 -0.56 -9.07
C GLY A 231 10.93 -1.26 -8.02
N LEU A 232 9.68 -1.62 -8.32
CA LEU A 232 8.88 -2.49 -7.47
C LEU A 232 9.25 -3.94 -7.75
N GLU A 233 10.06 -4.54 -6.89
CA GLU A 233 10.63 -5.88 -7.08
C GLU A 233 9.79 -6.98 -6.43
N MET A 234 9.10 -6.65 -5.33
CA MET A 234 8.32 -7.61 -4.56
C MET A 234 7.09 -6.93 -3.93
N VAL A 235 6.02 -7.69 -3.77
CA VAL A 235 4.78 -7.26 -3.14
C VAL A 235 4.37 -8.29 -2.09
N ILE A 236 4.06 -7.85 -0.88
CA ILE A 236 3.50 -8.66 0.20
C ILE A 236 2.11 -8.11 0.49
N ALA A 237 1.08 -8.75 -0.06
CA ALA A 237 -0.30 -8.32 0.05
C ALA A 237 -1.08 -9.26 0.98
N GLU A 238 -1.33 -8.82 2.21
CA GLU A 238 -2.03 -9.60 3.22
C GLU A 238 -3.50 -9.20 3.25
N ALA A 239 -4.40 -10.15 3.04
CA ALA A 239 -5.86 -9.97 3.03
C ALA A 239 -6.29 -8.71 2.26
N GLY A 240 -5.71 -8.49 1.07
CA GLY A 240 -5.94 -7.30 0.25
C GLY A 240 -7.15 -7.45 -0.67
N ILE A 241 -7.87 -6.34 -0.88
CA ILE A 241 -8.95 -6.24 -1.87
C ILE A 241 -8.34 -6.25 -3.27
N SER A 242 -8.95 -6.97 -4.19
CA SER A 242 -8.61 -6.92 -5.62
C SER A 242 -9.71 -6.26 -6.47
N SER A 243 -10.94 -6.33 -5.98
CA SER A 243 -12.12 -5.70 -6.58
C SER A 243 -12.97 -5.08 -5.47
N TRP A 244 -13.11 -3.77 -5.50
CA TRP A 244 -13.92 -3.05 -4.51
C TRP A 244 -15.41 -3.34 -4.64
N TYR A 245 -15.87 -3.74 -5.82
CA TYR A 245 -17.23 -4.22 -6.01
C TYR A 245 -17.47 -5.50 -5.21
N ASP A 246 -16.60 -6.51 -5.33
CA ASP A 246 -16.72 -7.78 -4.61
C ASP A 246 -16.49 -7.62 -3.09
N TYR A 247 -15.89 -6.51 -2.68
CA TYR A 247 -15.76 -6.17 -1.27
C TYR A 247 -17.08 -5.62 -0.69
N TYR A 248 -17.76 -4.70 -1.40
CA TYR A 248 -18.95 -4.01 -0.91
C TYR A 248 -20.26 -4.56 -1.44
N ARG A 249 -20.28 -5.44 -2.43
CA ARG A 249 -21.50 -5.94 -3.06
C ARG A 249 -21.53 -7.48 -3.08
N GLU A 250 -22.74 -8.00 -2.90
CA GLU A 250 -23.06 -9.40 -3.15
C GLU A 250 -24.41 -9.46 -3.84
N ASN A 251 -24.45 -10.01 -5.06
CA ASN A 251 -25.65 -9.98 -5.91
C ASN A 251 -26.26 -8.57 -6.05
N GLY A 252 -25.43 -7.55 -6.11
CA GLY A 252 -25.83 -6.14 -6.19
C GLY A 252 -26.19 -5.48 -4.87
N LEU A 253 -26.46 -6.25 -3.83
CA LEU A 253 -26.82 -5.72 -2.51
C LEU A 253 -25.58 -5.28 -1.72
N LEU A 254 -25.76 -4.26 -0.91
CA LEU A 254 -24.72 -3.78 -0.01
C LEU A 254 -24.38 -4.83 1.03
N VAL A 255 -23.09 -5.13 1.12
CA VAL A 255 -22.50 -5.93 2.20
C VAL A 255 -21.58 -5.01 2.99
N SER A 256 -21.82 -4.88 4.29
CA SER A 256 -21.02 -4.03 5.18
C SER A 256 -19.84 -4.81 5.76
N PRO A 257 -18.70 -4.88 5.07
CA PRO A 257 -17.59 -5.75 5.48
C PRO A 257 -16.82 -5.20 6.67
N GLY A 258 -16.87 -3.89 6.91
CA GLY A 258 -16.11 -3.22 7.99
C GLY A 258 -16.61 -3.49 9.40
N GLY A 259 -17.75 -4.16 9.55
CA GLY A 259 -18.23 -4.65 10.83
C GLY A 259 -19.37 -3.86 11.45
N TYR A 260 -19.85 -2.77 10.84
CA TYR A 260 -21.09 -2.15 11.26
C TYR A 260 -22.08 -1.99 10.10
N PRO A 261 -23.39 -2.20 10.36
CA PRO A 261 -24.38 -2.20 9.31
C PRO A 261 -24.49 -0.85 8.61
N GLY A 262 -24.57 -0.88 7.28
CA GLY A 262 -24.74 0.30 6.46
C GLY A 262 -23.46 1.00 6.01
N GLU A 263 -22.29 0.46 6.32
CA GLU A 263 -21.03 0.92 5.75
C GLU A 263 -20.98 0.65 4.24
N ASP A 264 -20.58 1.65 3.47
CA ASP A 264 -20.30 1.54 2.04
C ASP A 264 -19.00 2.34 1.71
N LEU A 265 -18.59 2.38 0.45
CA LEU A 265 -17.35 3.03 0.04
C LEU A 265 -17.30 4.52 0.40
N ASP A 266 -18.41 5.24 0.33
CA ASP A 266 -18.48 6.66 0.74
C ASP A 266 -18.29 6.83 2.25
N THR A 267 -18.77 5.89 3.06
CA THR A 267 -18.50 5.84 4.50
C THR A 267 -17.01 5.67 4.76
N LEU A 268 -16.37 4.73 4.07
CA LEU A 268 -14.93 4.50 4.18
C LEU A 268 -14.13 5.71 3.67
N THR A 269 -14.59 6.37 2.60
CA THR A 269 -13.99 7.59 2.07
C THR A 269 -13.98 8.69 3.13
N GLU A 270 -15.11 8.92 3.79
CA GLU A 270 -15.24 9.91 4.87
C GLU A 270 -14.35 9.51 6.07
N PHE A 271 -14.34 8.23 6.44
CA PHE A 271 -13.50 7.70 7.53
C PHE A 271 -12.01 7.96 7.30
N THR A 272 -11.53 7.81 6.07
CA THR A 272 -10.12 7.98 5.72
C THR A 272 -9.76 9.42 5.34
N TYR A 273 -10.73 10.33 5.15
CA TYR A 273 -10.48 11.74 4.86
C TYR A 273 -10.05 12.51 6.12
N SER A 274 -8.88 12.17 6.65
CA SER A 274 -8.35 12.77 7.88
C SER A 274 -7.76 14.17 7.68
N ARG A 275 -7.59 14.66 6.45
CA ARG A 275 -7.29 16.07 6.14
C ARG A 275 -8.32 17.02 6.77
N ALA A 276 -9.59 16.59 6.87
CA ALA A 276 -10.64 17.33 7.56
C ALA A 276 -10.39 17.61 9.04
N LEU A 277 -9.50 16.86 9.70
CA LEU A 277 -9.12 17.07 11.10
C LEU A 277 -8.24 18.32 11.30
N LEU A 278 -7.66 18.84 10.21
CA LEU A 278 -6.94 20.10 10.22
C LEU A 278 -7.91 21.25 10.04
N ALA A 279 -8.16 22.04 11.11
CA ALA A 279 -9.20 23.07 11.13
C ALA A 279 -9.11 24.07 9.95
N GLY A 280 -7.93 24.47 9.55
CA GLY A 280 -7.75 25.39 8.42
C GLY A 280 -8.05 24.73 7.06
N GLU A 281 -7.74 23.45 6.89
CA GLU A 281 -8.02 22.67 5.68
C GLU A 281 -9.50 22.38 5.52
N TYR A 282 -10.18 21.97 6.59
CA TYR A 282 -11.62 21.74 6.58
C TYR A 282 -12.39 22.98 6.10
N LEU A 283 -12.11 24.15 6.69
CA LEU A 283 -12.82 25.39 6.35
C LEU A 283 -12.57 25.82 4.89
N ARG A 284 -11.39 25.56 4.34
CA ARG A 284 -11.08 25.91 2.94
C ARG A 284 -11.76 25.03 1.93
N HIS A 285 -11.82 23.72 2.19
CA HIS A 285 -12.20 22.72 1.22
C HIS A 285 -13.57 22.08 1.49
N GLN A 286 -14.26 22.44 2.58
CA GLN A 286 -15.50 21.80 3.00
C GLN A 286 -16.54 21.72 1.88
N LYS A 287 -16.82 22.83 1.24
CA LYS A 287 -17.87 22.90 0.19
C LYS A 287 -17.56 22.01 -1.00
N ASP A 288 -16.30 22.02 -1.44
CA ASP A 288 -15.89 21.27 -2.62
C ASP A 288 -15.79 19.77 -2.28
N TYR A 289 -15.35 19.44 -1.08
CA TYR A 289 -15.33 18.08 -0.58
C TYR A 289 -16.73 17.49 -0.38
N GLU A 290 -17.67 18.24 0.20
CA GLU A 290 -19.07 17.80 0.33
C GLU A 290 -19.73 17.54 -1.04
N ALA A 291 -19.43 18.38 -2.05
CA ALA A 291 -19.87 18.16 -3.42
C ALA A 291 -19.26 16.89 -4.00
N TYR A 292 -17.95 16.71 -3.85
CA TYR A 292 -17.22 15.51 -4.28
C TYR A 292 -17.79 14.24 -3.63
N LEU A 293 -17.98 14.23 -2.30
CA LEU A 293 -18.52 13.08 -1.58
C LEU A 293 -19.94 12.71 -2.05
N LYS A 294 -20.74 13.70 -2.36
CA LYS A 294 -22.08 13.50 -2.94
C LYS A 294 -22.02 12.89 -4.34
N GLU A 295 -21.10 13.36 -5.19
CA GLU A 295 -20.86 12.78 -6.52
C GLU A 295 -20.42 11.31 -6.41
N LEU A 296 -19.46 11.02 -5.54
CA LEU A 296 -18.96 9.67 -5.26
C LEU A 296 -20.11 8.77 -4.75
N SER A 297 -20.87 9.23 -3.76
CA SER A 297 -22.01 8.49 -3.21
C SER A 297 -23.09 8.19 -4.27
N THR A 298 -23.30 9.09 -5.22
CA THR A 298 -24.20 8.89 -6.34
C THR A 298 -23.68 7.86 -7.33
N ALA A 299 -22.38 7.92 -7.65
CA ALA A 299 -21.71 7.02 -8.61
C ALA A 299 -21.64 5.57 -8.13
N ILE A 300 -21.68 5.34 -6.82
CA ILE A 300 -21.75 4.00 -6.21
C ILE A 300 -23.02 3.23 -6.66
N ASP A 301 -24.12 3.95 -6.92
CA ASP A 301 -25.39 3.43 -7.46
C ASP A 301 -25.98 2.27 -6.64
N ARG A 302 -26.30 2.52 -5.39
CA ARG A 302 -26.98 1.56 -4.52
C ARG A 302 -28.37 1.16 -4.99
N THR A 303 -28.99 1.97 -5.85
CA THR A 303 -30.36 1.74 -6.37
C THR A 303 -30.42 0.55 -7.31
N HIS A 304 -29.41 0.39 -8.17
CA HIS A 304 -29.37 -0.73 -9.13
C HIS A 304 -28.41 -1.83 -8.68
N GLY A 305 -27.34 -1.47 -7.96
CA GLY A 305 -26.33 -2.41 -7.46
C GLY A 305 -25.44 -3.04 -8.55
N ASP A 306 -25.54 -2.55 -9.78
CA ASP A 306 -24.79 -3.12 -10.91
C ASP A 306 -23.30 -2.80 -10.84
N TYR A 307 -22.49 -3.70 -11.41
CA TYR A 307 -21.09 -3.40 -11.72
C TYR A 307 -21.03 -2.33 -12.81
N SER A 308 -20.51 -1.17 -12.46
CA SER A 308 -20.48 0.03 -13.30
C SER A 308 -19.06 0.50 -13.57
N GLN A 309 -18.90 1.57 -14.38
CA GLN A 309 -17.60 2.22 -14.61
C GLN A 309 -16.94 2.66 -13.30
N PHE A 310 -17.72 3.09 -12.31
CA PHE A 310 -17.23 3.47 -10.99
C PHE A 310 -16.46 2.31 -10.31
N TRP A 311 -17.05 1.13 -10.31
CA TRP A 311 -16.45 -0.09 -9.76
C TRP A 311 -15.34 -0.63 -10.65
N HIS A 312 -15.49 -0.51 -11.97
CA HIS A 312 -14.46 -0.92 -12.92
C HIS A 312 -13.15 -0.16 -12.71
N ASN A 313 -13.21 1.14 -12.40
CA ASN A 313 -12.05 1.95 -12.06
C ASN A 313 -11.38 1.54 -10.72
N ARG A 314 -11.99 0.63 -9.98
CA ARG A 314 -11.55 0.11 -8.67
C ARG A 314 -11.37 -1.41 -8.67
N ASN A 315 -11.22 -1.99 -9.85
CA ASN A 315 -10.96 -3.42 -10.03
C ASN A 315 -9.55 -3.61 -10.60
N TYR A 316 -8.63 -4.05 -9.75
CA TYR A 316 -7.22 -4.22 -10.12
C TYR A 316 -6.98 -5.50 -10.92
N VAL A 317 -7.86 -6.49 -10.82
CA VAL A 317 -7.74 -7.78 -11.52
C VAL A 317 -7.61 -7.61 -13.03
N GLN A 318 -8.27 -6.58 -13.59
CA GLN A 318 -8.21 -6.27 -15.03
C GLN A 318 -6.82 -5.89 -15.56
N PHE A 319 -5.87 -5.61 -14.66
CA PHE A 319 -4.50 -5.23 -14.99
C PHE A 319 -3.45 -6.19 -14.43
N ALA A 320 -3.86 -7.39 -14.06
CA ALA A 320 -2.97 -8.41 -13.50
C ALA A 320 -1.83 -8.80 -14.46
N ASP A 321 -2.05 -8.66 -15.77
CA ASP A 321 -1.06 -8.90 -16.82
C ASP A 321 0.11 -7.89 -16.81
N ARG A 322 -0.03 -6.75 -16.14
CA ARG A 322 1.01 -5.72 -16.00
C ARG A 322 1.96 -5.98 -14.85
N VAL A 323 1.64 -6.91 -13.96
CA VAL A 323 2.44 -7.19 -12.77
C VAL A 323 3.77 -7.81 -13.17
N LYS A 324 4.87 -7.20 -12.69
CA LYS A 324 6.25 -7.66 -12.93
C LYS A 324 6.92 -8.16 -11.64
N ALA A 325 6.50 -7.62 -10.50
CA ALA A 325 7.08 -7.93 -9.20
C ALA A 325 6.71 -9.35 -8.73
N THR A 326 7.58 -10.00 -7.98
CA THR A 326 7.22 -11.21 -7.23
C THR A 326 6.10 -10.89 -6.25
N VAL A 327 5.03 -11.69 -6.22
CA VAL A 327 3.89 -11.44 -5.35
C VAL A 327 3.75 -12.52 -4.29
N VAL A 328 3.65 -12.11 -3.04
CA VAL A 328 3.32 -12.96 -1.90
C VAL A 328 1.99 -12.52 -1.33
N PHE A 329 1.01 -13.40 -1.38
CA PHE A 329 -0.28 -13.21 -0.74
C PHE A 329 -0.34 -13.95 0.59
N THR A 330 -1.05 -13.38 1.56
CA THR A 330 -1.55 -14.12 2.70
C THR A 330 -3.05 -13.88 2.83
N HIS A 331 -3.84 -14.92 3.18
CA HIS A 331 -5.28 -14.76 3.34
C HIS A 331 -5.88 -15.82 4.25
N GLY A 332 -6.82 -15.39 5.10
CA GLY A 332 -7.54 -16.28 5.99
C GLY A 332 -8.79 -16.86 5.33
N SER A 333 -9.01 -18.18 5.47
CA SER A 333 -10.22 -18.82 4.96
C SER A 333 -11.50 -18.38 5.69
N GLN A 334 -11.35 -17.82 6.91
CA GLN A 334 -12.44 -17.28 7.73
C GLN A 334 -12.46 -15.75 7.74
N ASP A 335 -11.82 -15.12 6.78
CA ASP A 335 -11.85 -13.68 6.63
C ASP A 335 -13.22 -13.23 6.12
N TRP A 336 -14.04 -12.73 7.04
CA TRP A 336 -15.36 -12.19 6.74
C TRP A 336 -15.33 -10.73 6.31
N ASN A 337 -14.22 -10.03 6.57
CA ASN A 337 -14.02 -8.64 6.17
C ASN A 337 -13.61 -8.59 4.69
N VAL A 338 -12.35 -8.91 4.37
CA VAL A 338 -11.93 -9.08 2.97
C VAL A 338 -12.10 -10.53 2.58
N LYS A 339 -13.22 -10.86 1.95
CA LYS A 339 -13.56 -12.23 1.60
C LYS A 339 -12.50 -12.87 0.70
N PRO A 340 -12.22 -14.20 0.86
CA PRO A 340 -11.21 -14.94 0.09
C PRO A 340 -11.37 -14.87 -1.44
N ILE A 341 -12.54 -14.50 -1.95
CA ILE A 341 -12.76 -14.28 -3.38
C ILE A 341 -11.79 -13.25 -3.97
N ASN A 342 -11.39 -12.23 -3.18
CA ASN A 342 -10.47 -11.20 -3.62
C ASN A 342 -9.07 -11.77 -3.93
N VAL A 343 -8.50 -12.58 -3.02
CA VAL A 343 -7.19 -13.19 -3.28
C VAL A 343 -7.29 -14.24 -4.39
N TYR A 344 -8.40 -15.01 -4.44
CA TYR A 344 -8.63 -16.01 -5.49
C TYR A 344 -8.64 -15.40 -6.88
N GLN A 345 -9.39 -14.32 -7.09
CA GLN A 345 -9.47 -13.63 -8.37
C GLN A 345 -8.12 -13.08 -8.81
N MET A 346 -7.42 -12.38 -7.93
CA MET A 346 -6.13 -11.77 -8.26
C MET A 346 -5.07 -12.84 -8.53
N PHE A 347 -4.96 -13.86 -7.67
CA PHE A 347 -3.98 -14.93 -7.81
C PHE A 347 -4.13 -15.68 -9.14
N ASN A 348 -5.38 -15.97 -9.56
CA ASN A 348 -5.64 -16.65 -10.82
C ASN A 348 -5.48 -15.76 -12.06
N ALA A 349 -5.66 -14.44 -11.92
CA ALA A 349 -5.49 -13.51 -13.02
C ALA A 349 -4.01 -13.19 -13.31
N LEU A 350 -3.12 -13.35 -12.33
CA LEU A 350 -1.69 -13.17 -12.53
C LEU A 350 -1.13 -14.20 -13.52
N PRO A 351 -0.20 -13.81 -14.42
CA PRO A 351 0.43 -14.71 -15.36
C PRO A 351 1.05 -15.94 -14.69
N ASP A 352 0.96 -17.11 -15.34
CA ASP A 352 1.57 -18.35 -14.83
C ASP A 352 3.10 -18.28 -14.78
N SER A 353 3.71 -17.44 -15.62
CA SER A 353 5.15 -17.19 -15.63
C SER A 353 5.63 -16.29 -14.50
N LEU A 354 4.72 -15.61 -13.80
CA LEU A 354 5.07 -14.74 -12.68
C LEU A 354 5.33 -15.57 -11.43
N GLU A 355 6.40 -15.24 -10.71
CA GLU A 355 6.66 -15.81 -9.39
C GLU A 355 5.62 -15.28 -8.40
N LYS A 356 4.74 -16.18 -7.95
CA LYS A 356 3.62 -15.87 -7.05
C LYS A 356 3.46 -16.96 -6.00
N HIS A 357 3.18 -16.54 -4.78
CA HIS A 357 3.02 -17.40 -3.60
C HIS A 357 1.76 -17.02 -2.84
N LEU A 358 1.03 -18.00 -2.33
CA LEU A 358 -0.14 -17.79 -1.49
C LEU A 358 -0.01 -18.59 -0.18
N PHE A 359 0.01 -17.92 0.94
CA PHE A 359 -0.18 -18.49 2.26
C PHE A 359 -1.66 -18.40 2.62
N PHE A 360 -2.35 -19.54 2.54
CA PHE A 360 -3.78 -19.61 2.81
C PHE A 360 -4.02 -20.30 4.16
N HIS A 361 -4.40 -19.51 5.15
CA HIS A 361 -4.53 -19.95 6.53
C HIS A 361 -5.99 -20.10 6.97
N ASN A 362 -6.24 -20.80 8.09
CA ASN A 362 -7.60 -21.02 8.62
C ASN A 362 -8.08 -19.91 9.58
N GLY A 363 -7.32 -18.82 9.72
CA GLY A 363 -7.68 -17.67 10.55
C GLY A 363 -8.62 -16.68 9.83
N ALA A 364 -8.92 -15.61 10.57
CA ALA A 364 -9.72 -14.49 10.11
C ALA A 364 -8.86 -13.38 9.45
N HIS A 365 -9.24 -12.11 9.61
CA HIS A 365 -8.57 -10.93 9.06
C HIS A 365 -7.35 -10.54 9.90
N VAL A 366 -6.21 -11.19 9.71
CA VAL A 366 -5.01 -11.04 10.54
C VAL A 366 -3.72 -11.00 9.70
N TYR A 367 -2.68 -10.38 10.28
CA TYR A 367 -1.33 -10.47 9.73
C TYR A 367 -0.75 -11.89 9.87
N MET A 368 -0.10 -12.39 8.81
CA MET A 368 0.52 -13.72 8.81
C MET A 368 1.66 -13.85 9.84
N ASN A 369 2.38 -12.78 10.14
CA ASN A 369 3.48 -12.79 11.10
C ASN A 369 3.04 -13.12 12.54
N ALA A 370 1.76 -13.14 12.83
CA ALA A 370 1.19 -13.57 14.10
C ALA A 370 1.10 -15.11 14.26
N TRP A 371 1.44 -15.87 13.22
CA TRP A 371 1.28 -17.33 13.17
C TRP A 371 2.49 -18.08 13.69
N GLN A 372 2.25 -19.14 14.48
CA GLN A 372 3.29 -19.88 15.17
C GLN A 372 3.96 -20.98 14.34
N SER A 373 3.26 -21.54 13.32
CA SER A 373 3.70 -22.71 12.58
C SER A 373 4.55 -22.43 11.34
N VAL A 374 4.52 -21.20 10.84
CA VAL A 374 5.34 -20.75 9.71
C VAL A 374 6.13 -19.52 10.13
N ASP A 375 7.44 -19.59 9.99
CA ASP A 375 8.29 -18.41 10.19
C ASP A 375 8.21 -17.50 8.97
N PHE A 376 7.10 -16.80 8.87
CA PHE A 376 6.80 -15.92 7.74
C PHE A 376 7.84 -14.80 7.59
N ARG A 377 8.31 -14.22 8.70
CA ARG A 377 9.33 -13.15 8.67
C ARG A 377 10.65 -13.65 8.10
N GLU A 378 11.08 -14.84 8.51
CA GLU A 378 12.31 -15.46 8.01
C GLU A 378 12.17 -15.84 6.53
N SER A 379 11.00 -16.30 6.11
CA SER A 379 10.69 -16.56 4.70
C SER A 379 10.72 -15.28 3.87
N MET A 380 10.12 -14.21 4.36
CA MET A 380 10.16 -12.89 3.69
C MET A 380 11.58 -12.31 3.67
N ASN A 381 12.35 -12.47 4.73
CA ASN A 381 13.76 -12.08 4.74
C ASN A 381 14.55 -12.77 3.62
N ALA A 382 14.40 -14.08 3.47
CA ALA A 382 15.09 -14.83 2.42
C ALA A 382 14.70 -14.35 1.00
N LEU A 383 13.41 -14.12 0.74
CA LEU A 383 12.94 -13.58 -0.55
C LEU A 383 13.41 -12.14 -0.78
N ILE A 384 13.34 -11.27 0.23
CA ILE A 384 13.80 -9.89 0.16
C ILE A 384 15.31 -9.85 -0.15
N CYS A 385 16.10 -10.74 0.45
CA CYS A 385 17.51 -10.86 0.12
C CYS A 385 17.75 -11.20 -1.35
N GLN A 386 16.94 -12.08 -1.94
CA GLN A 386 17.03 -12.39 -3.38
C GLN A 386 16.63 -11.18 -4.24
N LYS A 387 15.43 -10.61 -3.97
CA LYS A 387 14.81 -9.64 -4.88
C LYS A 387 15.44 -8.24 -4.76
N LEU A 388 15.75 -7.81 -3.54
CA LEU A 388 16.22 -6.45 -3.29
C LEU A 388 17.73 -6.37 -3.10
N LEU A 389 18.36 -7.39 -2.51
CA LEU A 389 19.80 -7.39 -2.23
C LEU A 389 20.60 -8.21 -3.24
N GLY A 390 19.93 -8.92 -4.15
CA GLY A 390 20.61 -9.71 -5.21
C GLY A 390 21.37 -10.93 -4.69
N LEU A 391 20.98 -11.47 -3.53
CA LEU A 391 21.61 -12.65 -2.94
C LEU A 391 21.12 -13.93 -3.63
N GLU A 392 22.03 -14.69 -4.23
CA GLU A 392 21.73 -16.01 -4.77
C GLU A 392 21.74 -17.04 -3.62
N ASN A 393 20.66 -17.12 -2.85
CA ASN A 393 20.56 -17.99 -1.66
C ASN A 393 19.89 -19.35 -1.93
N GLY A 394 19.40 -19.57 -3.15
CA GLY A 394 18.71 -20.81 -3.52
C GLY A 394 17.38 -21.05 -2.80
N TYR A 395 16.87 -20.05 -2.07
CA TYR A 395 15.60 -20.17 -1.35
C TYR A 395 14.42 -20.19 -2.33
N THR A 396 13.50 -21.11 -2.14
CA THR A 396 12.26 -21.21 -2.92
C THR A 396 11.08 -21.42 -2.00
N LEU A 397 9.95 -20.81 -2.36
CA LEU A 397 8.66 -21.06 -1.73
C LEU A 397 7.76 -21.87 -2.66
N PRO A 398 6.91 -22.76 -2.14
CA PRO A 398 5.80 -23.32 -2.90
C PRO A 398 4.85 -22.22 -3.41
N THR A 399 4.20 -22.45 -4.52
CA THR A 399 3.18 -21.54 -5.06
C THR A 399 1.99 -21.40 -4.11
N LEU A 400 1.63 -22.49 -3.41
CA LEU A 400 0.56 -22.51 -2.41
C LEU A 400 1.04 -23.19 -1.13
N ILE A 401 0.88 -22.51 -0.03
CA ILE A 401 1.08 -22.99 1.33
C ILE A 401 -0.26 -22.83 2.03
N TRP A 402 -0.87 -23.93 2.46
CA TRP A 402 -2.18 -23.87 3.08
C TRP A 402 -2.19 -24.60 4.42
N GLN A 403 -2.94 -24.07 5.35
CA GLN A 403 -3.08 -24.64 6.65
C GLN A 403 -4.23 -25.66 6.69
N ASN A 404 -3.94 -26.82 7.23
CA ASN A 404 -4.96 -27.84 7.47
C ASN A 404 -5.82 -27.45 8.69
N ASN A 405 -7.17 -27.38 8.51
CA ASN A 405 -8.09 -27.09 9.63
C ASN A 405 -8.29 -28.26 10.62
N GLN A 406 -7.64 -29.40 10.41
CA GLN A 406 -7.63 -30.50 11.37
C GLN A 406 -6.42 -30.46 12.32
N SER A 407 -5.44 -29.62 12.04
CA SER A 407 -4.27 -29.42 12.88
C SER A 407 -3.80 -27.97 12.76
N GLU A 408 -3.13 -27.45 13.78
CA GLU A 408 -2.46 -26.13 13.71
C GLU A 408 -1.16 -26.17 12.88
N GLN A 409 -0.87 -27.29 12.25
CA GLN A 409 0.31 -27.49 11.41
C GLN A 409 -0.02 -27.15 9.95
N THR A 410 0.89 -26.48 9.29
CA THR A 410 0.87 -26.21 7.85
C THR A 410 1.43 -27.37 7.06
#